data_38d7cf71fac5dc6c42ee67c5c3facc56
#
_entry.id   38d7cf71fac5dc6c42ee67c5c3facc56
#
_cell.length_a   1.000
_cell.length_b   1.000
_cell.length_c   1.000
_cell.angle_alpha   90.00
_cell.angle_beta   90.00
_cell.angle_gamma   90.00
#
_symmetry.space_group_name_H-M   'P 1'
#
loop_
_entity.id
_entity.type
_entity.pdbx_description
1 polymer ?
#
loop_
_entity_poly.entity_id
_entity_poly.type
_entity_poly.pdbx_seq_one_letter_code
_entity_poly.pdbx_strand_id
1 'polypeptide(L)'
;MGRPLKAIVTVKLADHGVSARKQWLADMKTEAAISQIYSVSGETDTVVMMNLTDMEEFQELSQRLFAEDENVLQYQSLFVLEQHKFDLAL
;
A
#
# COMPACT_ATOMS: atom_id res chain seq x y z
N MET A 1 15.21 5.18 15.07
CA MET A 1 13.90 5.67 15.15
C MET A 1 13.30 5.94 13.83
N GLY A 2 12.06 5.80 13.71
CA GLY A 2 11.35 6.03 12.50
C GLY A 2 11.25 4.78 11.66
N ARG A 3 10.94 4.97 10.41
CA ARG A 3 10.61 3.90 9.48
C ARG A 3 11.43 4.07 8.21
N PRO A 4 12.66 3.52 8.21
CA PRO A 4 13.61 3.80 7.12
C PRO A 4 13.30 3.06 5.81
N LEU A 5 12.54 1.99 5.85
CA LEU A 5 12.25 1.18 4.67
C LEU A 5 11.00 1.68 3.98
N LYS A 6 11.12 2.11 2.73
CA LYS A 6 9.97 2.58 1.95
C LYS A 6 9.59 1.56 0.90
N ALA A 7 8.29 1.30 0.81
CA ALA A 7 7.74 0.42 -0.20
C ALA A 7 6.56 1.09 -0.89
N ILE A 8 6.42 0.81 -2.17
CA ILE A 8 5.28 1.23 -2.96
C ILE A 8 4.58 -0.05 -3.41
N VAL A 9 3.33 -0.20 -3.03
CA VAL A 9 2.55 -1.37 -3.40
C VAL A 9 1.48 -0.98 -4.38
N THR A 10 1.50 -1.58 -5.56
CA THR A 10 0.46 -1.38 -6.55
C THR A 10 -0.51 -2.53 -6.46
N VAL A 11 -1.80 -2.22 -6.43
CA VAL A 11 -2.84 -3.20 -6.17
C VAL A 11 -3.87 -3.18 -7.27
N LYS A 12 -4.21 -4.36 -7.77
CA LYS A 12 -5.34 -4.55 -8.65
C LYS A 12 -6.44 -5.21 -7.85
N LEU A 13 -7.61 -4.57 -7.81
CA LEU A 13 -8.71 -5.02 -6.98
C LEU A 13 -9.61 -5.98 -7.74
N ALA A 14 -10.13 -6.95 -7.02
CA ALA A 14 -11.20 -7.80 -7.51
C ALA A 14 -12.51 -7.02 -7.41
N ASP A 15 -13.49 -7.40 -8.23
CA ASP A 15 -14.77 -6.71 -8.24
C ASP A 15 -15.72 -7.33 -7.22
N HIS A 16 -15.58 -6.90 -5.96
CA HIS A 16 -16.45 -7.34 -4.87
C HIS A 16 -17.43 -6.26 -4.42
N GLY A 17 -17.48 -5.14 -5.17
CA GLY A 17 -18.41 -4.05 -4.89
C GLY A 17 -17.82 -2.93 -4.06
N VAL A 18 -18.62 -1.87 -3.93
CA VAL A 18 -18.19 -0.62 -3.31
C VAL A 18 -17.96 -0.77 -1.82
N SER A 19 -18.87 -1.50 -1.14
CA SER A 19 -18.79 -1.65 0.32
C SER A 19 -17.54 -2.39 0.75
N ALA A 20 -17.19 -3.48 0.05
CA ALA A 20 -15.99 -4.25 0.36
C ALA A 20 -14.73 -3.43 0.15
N ARG A 21 -14.70 -2.65 -0.92
CA ARG A 21 -13.57 -1.76 -1.19
C ARG A 21 -13.41 -0.68 -0.11
N LYS A 22 -14.51 -0.08 0.31
CA LYS A 22 -14.49 0.93 1.35
C LYS A 22 -13.95 0.38 2.66
N GLN A 23 -14.36 -0.83 3.02
CA GLN A 23 -13.88 -1.45 4.26
C GLN A 23 -12.38 -1.72 4.20
N TRP A 24 -11.90 -2.24 3.06
CA TRP A 24 -10.48 -2.49 2.87
C TRP A 24 -9.65 -1.20 2.99
N LEU A 25 -10.13 -0.12 2.35
CA LEU A 25 -9.48 1.18 2.45
C LEU A 25 -9.50 1.71 3.88
N ALA A 26 -10.62 1.56 4.58
CA ALA A 26 -10.74 2.00 5.97
C ALA A 26 -9.75 1.26 6.87
N ASP A 27 -9.61 -0.04 6.67
CA ASP A 27 -8.65 -0.83 7.44
C ASP A 27 -7.23 -0.37 7.20
N MET A 28 -6.86 -0.09 5.95
CA MET A 28 -5.53 0.38 5.64
C MET A 28 -5.24 1.75 6.24
N LYS A 29 -6.24 2.63 6.30
CA LYS A 29 -6.05 3.97 6.86
C LYS A 29 -5.67 3.96 8.33
N THR A 30 -5.93 2.89 9.05
CA THR A 30 -5.58 2.77 10.46
C THR A 30 -4.15 2.29 10.68
N GLU A 31 -3.44 1.87 9.63
CA GLU A 31 -2.09 1.33 9.76
C GLU A 31 -1.07 2.45 9.79
N ALA A 32 -0.29 2.53 10.87
CA ALA A 32 0.73 3.57 11.02
C ALA A 32 1.81 3.50 9.95
N ALA A 33 2.10 2.31 9.44
CA ALA A 33 3.11 2.13 8.40
C ALA A 33 2.68 2.64 7.04
N ILE A 34 1.37 2.82 6.81
CA ILE A 34 0.88 3.33 5.54
C ILE A 34 0.79 4.84 5.61
N SER A 35 1.56 5.53 4.77
CA SER A 35 1.62 6.97 4.76
C SER A 35 0.69 7.60 3.73
N GLN A 36 0.46 6.94 2.61
CA GLN A 36 -0.36 7.47 1.53
C GLN A 36 -1.08 6.35 0.82
N ILE A 37 -2.31 6.63 0.39
CA ILE A 37 -3.12 5.71 -0.38
C ILE A 37 -3.75 6.51 -1.52
N TYR A 38 -3.57 6.05 -2.74
CA TYR A 38 -4.13 6.70 -3.92
C TYR A 38 -4.96 5.71 -4.73
N SER A 39 -6.12 6.17 -5.19
CA SER A 39 -6.85 5.46 -6.23
C SER A 39 -6.37 6.01 -7.56
N VAL A 40 -6.04 5.13 -8.49
CA VAL A 40 -5.45 5.53 -9.77
C VAL A 40 -6.21 4.91 -10.93
N SER A 41 -6.03 5.47 -12.11
CA SER A 41 -6.58 4.92 -13.34
C SER A 41 -5.56 3.96 -13.96
N GLY A 42 -6.04 3.04 -14.78
CA GLY A 42 -5.20 2.09 -15.49
C GLY A 42 -5.40 0.67 -15.00
N GLU A 43 -4.42 -0.19 -15.23
CA GLU A 43 -4.51 -1.59 -14.81
C GLU A 43 -4.38 -1.76 -13.30
N THR A 44 -3.66 -0.85 -12.68
CA THR A 44 -3.56 -0.78 -11.21
C THR A 44 -4.68 0.11 -10.72
N ASP A 45 -5.36 -0.32 -9.66
CA ASP A 45 -6.47 0.44 -9.09
C ASP A 45 -6.05 1.32 -7.93
N THR A 46 -5.10 0.86 -7.14
CA THR A 46 -4.70 1.54 -5.91
C THR A 46 -3.19 1.49 -5.76
N VAL A 47 -2.63 2.59 -5.28
CA VAL A 47 -1.21 2.67 -4.96
C VAL A 47 -1.09 3.00 -3.48
N VAL A 48 -0.31 2.20 -2.75
CA VAL A 48 -0.13 2.34 -1.32
C VAL A 48 1.34 2.64 -1.04
N MET A 49 1.59 3.75 -0.34
CA MET A 49 2.93 4.14 0.06
C MET A 49 3.14 3.73 1.51
N MET A 50 4.18 2.95 1.77
CA MET A 50 4.46 2.41 3.10
C MET A 50 5.82 2.86 3.59
N ASN A 51 5.90 3.18 4.87
CA ASN A 51 7.16 3.43 5.56
C ASN A 51 7.26 2.41 6.69
N LEU A 52 8.26 1.56 6.61
CA LEU A 52 8.37 0.36 7.44
C LEU A 52 9.63 0.42 8.29
N THR A 53 9.59 -0.26 9.42
CA THR A 53 10.77 -0.39 10.29
C THR A 53 11.76 -1.40 9.73
N ASP A 54 11.26 -2.48 9.14
CA ASP A 54 12.08 -3.56 8.59
C ASP A 54 11.25 -4.44 7.64
N MET A 55 11.90 -5.44 7.08
CA MET A 55 11.24 -6.39 6.17
C MET A 55 10.22 -7.27 6.87
N GLU A 56 10.43 -7.55 8.15
CA GLU A 56 9.50 -8.38 8.90
C GLU A 56 8.14 -7.69 9.04
N GLU A 57 8.15 -6.38 9.32
CA GLU A 57 6.93 -5.60 9.35
C GLU A 57 6.24 -5.60 7.99
N PHE A 58 7.03 -5.45 6.93
CA PHE A 58 6.46 -5.48 5.58
C PHE A 58 5.78 -6.82 5.30
N GLN A 59 6.43 -7.92 5.65
CA GLN A 59 5.88 -9.25 5.38
C GLN A 59 4.56 -9.47 6.12
N GLU A 60 4.49 -9.04 7.38
CA GLU A 60 3.26 -9.16 8.16
C GLU A 60 2.14 -8.34 7.55
N LEU A 61 2.41 -7.09 7.23
CA LEU A 61 1.40 -6.20 6.68
C LEU A 61 0.95 -6.64 5.29
N SER A 62 1.89 -7.00 4.42
CA SER A 62 1.54 -7.40 3.06
C SER A 62 0.73 -8.69 3.03
N GLN A 63 1.04 -9.62 3.94
CA GLN A 63 0.26 -10.84 4.04
C GLN A 63 -1.17 -10.55 4.45
N ARG A 64 -1.34 -9.74 5.49
CA ARG A 64 -2.66 -9.45 6.05
C ARG A 64 -3.49 -8.54 5.15
N LEU A 65 -2.88 -7.51 4.59
CA LEU A 65 -3.62 -6.48 3.85
C LEU A 65 -3.80 -6.82 2.37
N PHE A 66 -2.89 -7.58 1.79
CA PHE A 66 -2.90 -7.83 0.35
C PHE A 66 -3.06 -9.31 -0.01
N ALA A 67 -2.20 -10.17 0.53
CA ALA A 67 -2.18 -11.57 0.10
C ALA A 67 -3.42 -12.34 0.56
N GLU A 68 -3.91 -12.05 1.77
CA GLU A 68 -5.06 -12.76 2.35
C GLU A 68 -6.38 -12.03 2.13
N ASP A 69 -6.37 -10.83 1.57
CA ASP A 69 -7.58 -10.04 1.42
C ASP A 69 -8.29 -10.38 0.11
N GLU A 70 -9.56 -10.71 0.20
CA GLU A 70 -10.37 -11.09 -0.96
C GLU A 70 -10.55 -9.96 -1.95
N ASN A 71 -10.41 -8.72 -1.51
CA ASN A 71 -10.54 -7.56 -2.40
C ASN A 71 -9.35 -7.42 -3.35
N VAL A 72 -8.23 -8.06 -3.02
CA VAL A 72 -7.01 -7.92 -3.81
C VAL A 72 -6.89 -9.08 -4.78
N LEU A 73 -6.92 -8.76 -6.07
CA LEU A 73 -6.72 -9.74 -7.11
C LEU A 73 -5.23 -9.99 -7.34
N GLN A 74 -4.46 -8.92 -7.36
CA GLN A 74 -3.03 -8.99 -7.65
C GLN A 74 -2.35 -7.77 -7.03
N TYR A 75 -1.14 -7.95 -6.53
CA TYR A 75 -0.37 -6.83 -6.02
C TYR A 75 1.11 -7.00 -6.34
N GLN A 76 1.81 -5.86 -6.38
CA GLN A 76 3.24 -5.84 -6.62
C GLN A 76 3.88 -4.88 -5.63
N SER A 77 4.98 -5.31 -5.04
CA SER A 77 5.71 -4.50 -4.06
C SER A 77 7.00 -4.01 -4.67
N LEU A 78 7.25 -2.72 -4.57
CA LEU A 78 8.44 -2.07 -5.06
C LEU A 78 9.13 -1.39 -3.89
N PHE A 79 10.38 -1.73 -3.64
CA PHE A 79 11.14 -1.10 -2.56
C PHE A 79 11.95 0.05 -3.13
N VAL A 80 11.88 1.21 -2.44
CA VAL A 80 12.61 2.39 -2.87
C VAL A 80 14.07 2.20 -2.55
N LEU A 81 14.91 2.20 -3.57
CA LEU A 81 16.35 2.05 -3.40
C LEU A 81 17.03 3.40 -3.16
N GLU A 82 16.63 4.41 -3.92
CA GLU A 82 17.18 5.75 -3.78
C GLU A 82 16.10 6.78 -4.05
N GLN A 83 16.13 7.86 -3.28
CA GLN A 83 15.25 8.98 -3.53
C GLN A 83 16.07 10.10 -4.15
N HIS A 84 15.78 10.42 -5.40
CA HIS A 84 16.55 11.43 -6.13
C HIS A 84 16.02 12.84 -5.97
N LYS A 85 14.76 12.96 -5.66
CA LYS A 85 14.14 14.26 -5.44
C LYS A 85 12.90 14.10 -4.57
N PHE A 86 12.73 14.97 -3.62
CA PHE A 86 11.52 15.03 -2.79
C PHE A 86 11.23 16.50 -2.53
N ASP A 87 10.24 17.03 -3.25
CA ASP A 87 9.91 18.45 -3.21
C ASP A 87 8.46 18.60 -2.75
N LEU A 88 8.30 19.22 -1.57
CA LEU A 88 6.99 19.47 -1.00
C LEU A 88 6.46 20.86 -1.35
N ALA A 89 7.20 21.64 -2.11
CA ALA A 89 6.76 22.97 -2.51
C ALA A 89 5.56 22.89 -3.43
N LEU A 90 4.62 23.77 -3.25
CA LEU A 90 3.42 23.83 -4.06
C LEU A 90 3.45 25.03 -4.97
#